data_a514eca7f10e905a602e2f20fe80d016
#
_entry.id   a514eca7f10e905a602e2f20fe80d016
#
_cell.length_a   1.000
_cell.length_b   1.000
_cell.length_c   1.000
_cell.angle_alpha   90.00
_cell.angle_beta   90.00
_cell.angle_gamma   90.00
#
_symmetry.space_group_name_H-M   'P 1'
#
loop_
_entity.id
_entity.type
_entity.pdbx_description
1 polymer ?
#
loop_
_entity_poly.entity_id
_entity_poly.type
_entity_poly.pdbx_seq_one_letter_code
_entity_poly.pdbx_strand_id
1 'polypeptide(L)'
;AGMDVAYQKMFDAYKRAFDRMHMDYKIVRADTGVMGGLLSEEFQAVTEIGEDVLVLCDQCSFASNLEVAPCKDEGADSMEAHLPKELVETPNARTIEEVTEFLHEAANQFVKTLIYNIDGKPFAVMVRGDREVNETKVLKLVGGLEIALAEPEMVVEATDAKIGFAGPIGLHCPLIMDLEVSHMANFITGANKTGYHYIHVNQEDFKADYTADVRQIMEGDTCPICGGKIVFKKGIEIGNTFKLGTKYAQAMDLEYLDQEIKLNPVWMGSYGIGI
;
A
#
# COMPACT_ATOMS: atom_id res chain seq x y z
N ALA A 1 -13.84 -23.80 -9.44
CA ALA A 1 -15.12 -24.33 -8.89
C ALA A 1 -14.91 -25.23 -7.66
N GLY A 2 -14.11 -26.31 -7.70
CA GLY A 2 -13.93 -27.22 -6.55
C GLY A 2 -13.25 -26.57 -5.36
N MET A 3 -12.16 -25.82 -5.58
CA MET A 3 -11.44 -25.10 -4.54
C MET A 3 -12.33 -24.06 -3.85
N ASP A 4 -13.14 -23.31 -4.60
CA ASP A 4 -14.01 -22.29 -4.00
C ASP A 4 -15.05 -22.89 -3.07
N VAL A 5 -15.61 -24.04 -3.44
CA VAL A 5 -16.56 -24.79 -2.60
C VAL A 5 -15.90 -25.31 -1.32
N ALA A 6 -14.69 -25.88 -1.45
CA ALA A 6 -13.93 -26.35 -0.29
C ALA A 6 -13.53 -25.19 0.63
N TYR A 7 -13.03 -24.09 0.05
CA TYR A 7 -12.70 -22.88 0.79
C TYR A 7 -13.88 -22.34 1.59
N GLN A 8 -15.06 -22.19 0.94
CA GLN A 8 -16.25 -21.69 1.62
C GLN A 8 -16.71 -22.60 2.77
N LYS A 9 -16.63 -23.93 2.59
CA LYS A 9 -16.96 -24.87 3.67
C LYS A 9 -16.03 -24.73 4.88
N MET A 10 -14.74 -24.54 4.64
CA MET A 10 -13.76 -24.34 5.71
C MET A 10 -13.95 -22.98 6.38
N PHE A 11 -14.12 -21.93 5.61
CA PHE A 11 -14.40 -20.57 6.10
C PHE A 11 -15.66 -20.57 7.01
N ASP A 12 -16.75 -21.19 6.58
CA ASP A 12 -17.98 -21.31 7.37
C ASP A 12 -17.78 -22.19 8.61
N ALA A 13 -16.88 -23.18 8.55
CA ALA A 13 -16.53 -23.98 9.72
C ALA A 13 -15.79 -23.16 10.78
N TYR A 14 -14.86 -22.30 10.36
CA TYR A 14 -14.16 -21.37 11.25
C TYR A 14 -15.14 -20.41 11.93
N LYS A 15 -16.02 -19.77 11.18
CA LYS A 15 -17.08 -18.92 11.74
C LYS A 15 -17.87 -19.66 12.81
N ARG A 16 -18.40 -20.86 12.49
CA ARG A 16 -19.15 -21.67 13.48
C ARG A 16 -18.32 -22.03 14.71
N ALA A 17 -17.01 -22.29 14.56
CA ALA A 17 -16.14 -22.61 15.68
C ALA A 17 -15.98 -21.40 16.60
N PHE A 18 -15.62 -20.22 16.06
CA PHE A 18 -15.42 -19.01 16.85
C PHE A 18 -16.73 -18.45 17.42
N ASP A 19 -17.84 -18.52 16.68
CA ASP A 19 -19.18 -18.17 17.19
C ASP A 19 -19.59 -19.03 18.41
N ARG A 20 -19.32 -20.34 18.36
CA ARG A 20 -19.59 -21.27 19.49
C ARG A 20 -18.70 -21.02 20.71
N MET A 21 -17.52 -20.44 20.50
CA MET A 21 -16.63 -20.00 21.58
C MET A 21 -16.99 -18.60 22.11
N HIS A 22 -18.01 -17.95 21.54
CA HIS A 22 -18.44 -16.59 21.86
C HIS A 22 -17.31 -15.56 21.75
N MET A 23 -16.42 -15.72 20.74
CA MET A 23 -15.33 -14.79 20.50
C MET A 23 -15.85 -13.54 19.78
N ASP A 24 -15.39 -12.35 20.21
CA ASP A 24 -15.53 -11.12 19.44
C ASP A 24 -14.40 -11.06 18.42
N TYR A 25 -14.73 -11.27 17.15
CA TYR A 25 -13.73 -11.27 16.09
C TYR A 25 -14.20 -10.51 14.85
N LYS A 26 -13.24 -10.09 14.05
CA LYS A 26 -13.45 -9.55 12.70
C LYS A 26 -12.76 -10.46 11.69
N ILE A 27 -13.36 -10.56 10.50
CA ILE A 27 -12.73 -11.21 9.36
C ILE A 27 -12.14 -10.09 8.51
N VAL A 28 -10.82 -10.08 8.37
CA VAL A 28 -10.10 -9.04 7.66
C VAL A 28 -9.46 -9.61 6.40
N ARG A 29 -9.46 -8.82 5.35
CA ARG A 29 -8.66 -9.11 4.17
C ARG A 29 -7.20 -8.85 4.50
N ALA A 30 -6.34 -9.83 4.19
CA ALA A 30 -4.93 -9.79 4.55
C ALA A 30 -4.03 -9.94 3.32
N ASP A 31 -2.75 -9.63 3.50
CA ASP A 31 -1.75 -9.96 2.52
C ASP A 31 -1.53 -11.47 2.46
N THR A 32 -1.21 -11.97 1.27
CA THR A 32 -0.86 -13.39 1.11
C THR A 32 0.59 -13.68 1.49
N GLY A 33 1.41 -12.65 1.66
CA GLY A 33 2.81 -12.71 2.09
C GLY A 33 3.64 -13.71 1.29
N VAL A 34 4.61 -14.32 1.95
CA VAL A 34 5.48 -15.36 1.36
C VAL A 34 4.71 -16.61 0.95
N MET A 35 3.56 -16.89 1.59
CA MET A 35 2.68 -17.98 1.18
C MET A 35 2.18 -17.77 -0.24
N GLY A 36 1.92 -16.53 -0.64
CA GLY A 36 1.34 -16.22 -1.94
C GLY A 36 -0.07 -16.77 -2.10
N GLY A 37 -0.52 -16.85 -3.35
CA GLY A 37 -1.86 -17.34 -3.67
C GLY A 37 -2.80 -16.22 -4.11
N LEU A 38 -4.09 -16.53 -4.14
CA LEU A 38 -5.12 -15.67 -4.73
C LEU A 38 -5.87 -14.82 -3.69
N LEU A 39 -5.93 -15.28 -2.44
CA LEU A 39 -6.69 -14.65 -1.37
C LEU A 39 -6.17 -15.12 -0.02
N SER A 40 -6.09 -14.19 0.94
CA SER A 40 -5.93 -14.45 2.37
C SER A 40 -7.01 -13.72 3.15
N GLU A 41 -7.66 -14.43 4.07
CA GLU A 41 -8.61 -13.86 5.03
C GLU A 41 -8.26 -14.34 6.43
N GLU A 42 -8.07 -13.38 7.34
CA GLU A 42 -7.72 -13.62 8.73
C GLU A 42 -8.94 -13.43 9.63
N PHE A 43 -9.05 -14.29 10.61
CA PHE A 43 -9.96 -14.14 11.73
C PHE A 43 -9.19 -13.49 12.87
N GLN A 44 -9.55 -12.26 13.21
CA GLN A 44 -8.84 -11.42 14.17
C GLN A 44 -9.72 -11.20 15.40
N ALA A 45 -9.29 -11.69 16.56
CA ALA A 45 -9.94 -11.37 17.83
C ALA A 45 -9.63 -9.90 18.19
N VAL A 46 -10.68 -9.10 18.39
CA VAL A 46 -10.54 -7.68 18.72
C VAL A 46 -10.15 -7.54 20.20
N THR A 47 -8.96 -6.99 20.48
CA THR A 47 -8.46 -6.83 21.84
C THR A 47 -7.39 -5.75 21.92
N GLU A 48 -7.38 -4.99 23.01
CA GLU A 48 -6.41 -3.90 23.23
C GLU A 48 -4.95 -4.38 23.36
N ILE A 49 -4.73 -5.64 23.72
CA ILE A 49 -3.40 -6.25 23.85
C ILE A 49 -2.88 -6.84 22.53
N GLY A 50 -3.68 -6.74 21.44
CA GLY A 50 -3.28 -7.23 20.12
C GLY A 50 -2.09 -6.46 19.55
N GLU A 51 -1.32 -7.13 18.72
CA GLU A 51 -0.18 -6.53 18.01
C GLU A 51 -0.59 -6.03 16.62
N ASP A 52 -1.59 -6.66 16.00
CA ASP A 52 -2.06 -6.30 14.66
C ASP A 52 -2.96 -5.05 14.68
N VAL A 53 -2.83 -4.23 13.64
CA VAL A 53 -3.72 -3.09 13.42
C VAL A 53 -4.81 -3.47 12.43
N LEU A 54 -6.05 -3.45 12.91
CA LEU A 54 -7.25 -3.70 12.11
C LEU A 54 -7.83 -2.39 11.59
N VAL A 55 -7.97 -2.29 10.27
CA VAL A 55 -8.59 -1.17 9.59
C VAL A 55 -10.07 -1.46 9.42
N LEU A 56 -10.92 -0.78 10.17
CA LEU A 56 -12.37 -1.00 10.21
C LEU A 56 -13.12 0.25 9.77
N CYS A 57 -14.35 0.07 9.31
CA CYS A 57 -15.27 1.19 9.09
C CYS A 57 -16.24 1.33 10.27
N ASP A 58 -16.55 2.57 10.65
CA ASP A 58 -17.52 2.88 11.71
C ASP A 58 -19.00 2.65 11.30
N GLN A 59 -19.27 2.51 9.97
CA GLN A 59 -20.64 2.45 9.44
C GLN A 59 -20.97 1.16 8.68
N CYS A 60 -19.97 0.43 8.17
CA CYS A 60 -20.22 -0.80 7.42
C CYS A 60 -19.30 -1.94 7.87
N SER A 61 -19.44 -3.11 7.23
CA SER A 61 -18.64 -4.30 7.56
C SER A 61 -17.23 -4.32 6.95
N PHE A 62 -16.75 -3.21 6.40
CA PHE A 62 -15.39 -3.15 5.86
C PHE A 62 -14.37 -3.44 6.95
N ALA A 63 -13.49 -4.40 6.69
CA ALA A 63 -12.41 -4.80 7.55
C ALA A 63 -11.21 -5.26 6.71
N SER A 64 -10.02 -4.80 7.04
CA SER A 64 -8.78 -5.15 6.37
C SER A 64 -7.62 -5.09 7.35
N ASN A 65 -6.52 -5.79 7.08
CA ASN A 65 -5.28 -5.44 7.76
C ASN A 65 -4.67 -4.18 7.13
N LEU A 66 -3.70 -3.59 7.83
CA LEU A 66 -3.12 -2.30 7.45
C LEU A 66 -2.36 -2.37 6.12
N GLU A 67 -1.75 -3.50 5.81
CA GLU A 67 -0.85 -3.69 4.66
C GLU A 67 -1.58 -3.65 3.31
N VAL A 68 -2.85 -4.07 3.28
CA VAL A 68 -3.62 -4.18 2.02
C VAL A 68 -4.88 -3.34 2.00
N ALA A 69 -5.14 -2.56 3.04
CA ALA A 69 -6.33 -1.71 3.10
C ALA A 69 -6.33 -0.68 1.96
N PRO A 70 -7.30 -0.72 1.05
CA PRO A 70 -7.37 0.26 -0.03
C PRO A 70 -7.76 1.63 0.50
N CYS A 71 -7.15 2.67 -0.04
CA CYS A 71 -7.57 4.05 0.19
C CYS A 71 -8.64 4.42 -0.83
N LYS A 72 -9.62 5.22 -0.39
CA LYS A 72 -10.61 5.77 -1.32
C LYS A 72 -9.94 6.85 -2.16
N ASP A 73 -10.12 6.76 -3.47
CA ASP A 73 -9.85 7.88 -4.36
C ASP A 73 -11.00 8.90 -4.20
N GLU A 74 -10.70 10.08 -3.67
CA GLU A 74 -11.67 11.16 -3.50
C GLU A 74 -12.00 11.87 -4.82
N GLY A 75 -11.20 11.65 -5.88
CA GLY A 75 -11.51 11.91 -7.28
C GLY A 75 -11.79 13.35 -7.69
N ALA A 76 -11.45 14.34 -6.86
CA ALA A 76 -11.67 15.72 -7.18
C ALA A 76 -10.35 16.43 -7.54
N ASP A 77 -10.17 16.73 -8.81
CA ASP A 77 -9.04 17.57 -9.25
C ASP A 77 -9.13 18.95 -8.61
N SER A 78 -7.99 19.49 -8.25
CA SER A 78 -7.91 20.87 -7.78
C SER A 78 -8.45 21.82 -8.84
N MET A 79 -9.30 22.75 -8.42
CA MET A 79 -9.84 23.81 -9.29
C MET A 79 -8.94 25.05 -9.32
N GLU A 80 -7.78 25.00 -8.71
CA GLU A 80 -6.84 26.11 -8.68
C GLU A 80 -6.22 26.34 -10.07
N ALA A 81 -6.00 27.61 -10.41
CA ALA A 81 -5.25 27.96 -11.60
C ALA A 81 -3.79 27.53 -11.43
N HIS A 82 -3.24 26.84 -12.43
CA HIS A 82 -1.84 26.43 -12.39
C HIS A 82 -0.93 27.66 -12.43
N LEU A 83 -0.05 27.74 -11.45
CA LEU A 83 0.97 28.77 -11.34
C LEU A 83 2.28 28.28 -11.99
N PRO A 84 3.13 29.19 -12.49
CA PRO A 84 4.44 28.83 -13.00
C PRO A 84 5.31 28.20 -11.89
N LYS A 85 5.92 27.06 -12.20
CA LYS A 85 6.86 26.41 -11.31
C LYS A 85 8.06 27.31 -11.02
N GLU A 86 8.45 27.37 -9.75
CA GLU A 86 9.61 28.15 -9.28
C GLU A 86 10.57 27.29 -8.48
N LEU A 87 11.88 27.54 -8.65
CA LEU A 87 12.95 26.91 -7.86
C LEU A 87 13.28 27.79 -6.65
N VAL A 88 13.13 27.26 -5.46
CA VAL A 88 13.37 27.98 -4.20
C VAL A 88 14.52 27.34 -3.43
N GLU A 89 15.44 28.14 -2.92
CA GLU A 89 16.51 27.70 -2.06
C GLU A 89 15.98 27.41 -0.65
N THR A 90 16.22 26.19 -0.16
CA THR A 90 15.76 25.70 1.15
C THR A 90 16.93 25.06 1.91
N PRO A 91 17.91 25.87 2.33
CA PRO A 91 19.12 25.35 2.93
C PRO A 91 18.81 24.65 4.25
N ASN A 92 19.34 23.41 4.40
CA ASN A 92 19.19 22.55 5.57
C ASN A 92 17.77 22.04 5.87
N ALA A 93 16.76 22.33 5.06
CA ALA A 93 15.42 21.81 5.18
C ALA A 93 15.29 20.52 4.34
N ARG A 94 15.20 19.33 4.99
CA ARG A 94 15.24 18.00 4.37
C ARG A 94 14.01 17.17 4.66
N THR A 95 13.40 17.37 5.83
CA THR A 95 12.17 16.67 6.22
C THR A 95 10.95 17.54 5.90
N ILE A 96 9.78 16.92 5.83
CA ILE A 96 8.52 17.66 5.62
C ILE A 96 8.34 18.72 6.69
N GLU A 97 8.65 18.42 7.96
CA GLU A 97 8.55 19.35 9.08
C GLU A 97 9.46 20.56 8.89
N GLU A 98 10.73 20.33 8.54
CA GLU A 98 11.71 21.42 8.32
C GLU A 98 11.31 22.29 7.13
N VAL A 99 10.83 21.71 6.02
CA VAL A 99 10.43 22.48 4.83
C VAL A 99 9.11 23.21 5.05
N THR A 100 8.13 22.62 5.77
CA THR A 100 6.88 23.28 6.16
C THR A 100 7.15 24.48 7.06
N GLU A 101 8.07 24.35 8.02
CA GLU A 101 8.48 25.46 8.88
C GLU A 101 9.20 26.57 8.07
N PHE A 102 10.07 26.18 7.14
CA PHE A 102 10.85 27.13 6.33
C PHE A 102 9.99 27.92 5.35
N LEU A 103 9.05 27.23 4.66
CA LEU A 103 8.19 27.87 3.64
C LEU A 103 6.87 28.40 4.20
N HIS A 104 6.55 28.12 5.48
CA HIS A 104 5.31 28.47 6.15
C HIS A 104 4.05 27.93 5.47
N GLU A 105 4.15 26.73 4.87
CA GLU A 105 3.07 26.04 4.19
C GLU A 105 2.68 24.75 4.94
N ALA A 106 1.41 24.32 4.80
CA ALA A 106 0.92 23.13 5.47
C ALA A 106 1.45 21.84 4.79
N ALA A 107 1.67 20.77 5.56
CA ALA A 107 2.22 19.51 5.06
C ALA A 107 1.40 18.88 3.90
N ASN A 108 0.10 19.13 3.84
CA ASN A 108 -0.77 18.67 2.76
C ASN A 108 -0.61 19.43 1.43
N GLN A 109 0.16 20.53 1.40
CA GLN A 109 0.57 21.23 0.18
C GLN A 109 1.87 20.66 -0.41
N PHE A 110 2.52 19.78 0.31
CA PHE A 110 3.74 19.13 -0.12
C PHE A 110 3.47 17.76 -0.73
N VAL A 111 4.35 17.37 -1.64
CA VAL A 111 4.48 16.00 -2.14
C VAL A 111 5.89 15.53 -1.88
N LYS A 112 6.03 14.51 -1.04
CA LYS A 112 7.32 13.86 -0.78
C LYS A 112 7.57 12.75 -1.78
N THR A 113 8.80 12.69 -2.28
CA THR A 113 9.29 11.65 -3.16
C THR A 113 10.33 10.82 -2.42
N LEU A 114 10.03 9.54 -2.21
CA LEU A 114 10.93 8.59 -1.56
C LEU A 114 11.53 7.67 -2.62
N ILE A 115 12.83 7.40 -2.52
CA ILE A 115 13.49 6.44 -3.39
C ILE A 115 13.56 5.09 -2.67
N TYR A 116 13.04 4.08 -3.32
CA TYR A 116 13.06 2.69 -2.85
C TYR A 116 13.98 1.84 -3.73
N ASN A 117 14.68 0.92 -3.08
CA ASN A 117 15.33 -0.19 -3.74
C ASN A 117 14.34 -1.34 -3.83
N ILE A 118 13.93 -1.69 -5.05
CA ILE A 118 13.07 -2.86 -5.30
C ILE A 118 13.85 -3.84 -6.18
N ASP A 119 14.16 -5.00 -5.61
CA ASP A 119 14.94 -6.06 -6.28
C ASP A 119 16.26 -5.53 -6.91
N GLY A 120 16.96 -4.65 -6.20
CA GLY A 120 18.23 -4.06 -6.64
C GLY A 120 18.11 -2.88 -7.61
N LYS A 121 16.90 -2.35 -7.86
CA LYS A 121 16.64 -1.23 -8.77
C LYS A 121 15.97 -0.07 -8.04
N PRO A 122 16.33 1.21 -8.36
CA PRO A 122 15.67 2.36 -7.79
C PRO A 122 14.27 2.58 -8.40
N PHE A 123 13.32 2.92 -7.53
CA PHE A 123 11.99 3.41 -7.86
C PHE A 123 11.68 4.64 -7.02
N ALA A 124 11.17 5.68 -7.64
CA ALA A 124 10.67 6.86 -6.92
C ALA A 124 9.18 6.68 -6.62
N VAL A 125 8.75 6.96 -5.39
CA VAL A 125 7.35 6.89 -4.97
C VAL A 125 6.92 8.23 -4.40
N MET A 126 5.87 8.80 -4.98
CA MET A 126 5.29 10.08 -4.57
C MET A 126 4.02 9.87 -3.75
N VAL A 127 3.98 10.49 -2.59
CA VAL A 127 2.76 10.63 -1.76
C VAL A 127 2.65 12.06 -1.24
N ARG A 128 1.44 12.49 -0.85
CA ARG A 128 1.25 13.79 -0.19
C ARG A 128 2.09 13.88 1.09
N GLY A 129 2.56 15.06 1.46
CA GLY A 129 3.55 15.25 2.52
C GLY A 129 3.12 14.73 3.89
N ASP A 130 1.82 14.77 4.20
CA ASP A 130 1.23 14.25 5.44
C ASP A 130 0.82 12.76 5.37
N ARG A 131 1.18 12.04 4.30
CA ARG A 131 0.89 10.61 4.09
C ARG A 131 2.15 9.77 4.16
N GLU A 132 1.99 8.47 4.42
CA GLU A 132 3.08 7.50 4.35
C GLU A 132 2.89 6.54 3.18
N VAL A 133 4.00 6.05 2.63
CA VAL A 133 3.99 5.02 1.58
C VAL A 133 3.63 3.67 2.20
N ASN A 134 2.80 2.90 1.52
CA ASN A 134 2.56 1.51 1.82
C ASN A 134 3.44 0.63 0.91
N GLU A 135 4.53 0.12 1.47
CA GLU A 135 5.53 -0.67 0.75
C GLU A 135 4.94 -1.95 0.13
N THR A 136 3.99 -2.60 0.81
CA THR A 136 3.30 -3.79 0.28
C THR A 136 2.50 -3.48 -0.99
N LYS A 137 1.81 -2.34 -1.02
CA LYS A 137 1.08 -1.91 -2.23
C LYS A 137 2.03 -1.59 -3.38
N VAL A 138 3.14 -0.88 -3.09
CA VAL A 138 4.19 -0.58 -4.08
C VAL A 138 4.78 -1.86 -4.65
N LEU A 139 5.18 -2.79 -3.79
CA LEU A 139 5.78 -4.06 -4.19
C LEU A 139 4.85 -4.87 -5.11
N LYS A 140 3.57 -4.95 -4.76
CA LYS A 140 2.55 -5.62 -5.58
C LYS A 140 2.32 -4.94 -6.92
N LEU A 141 2.32 -3.61 -6.95
CA LEU A 141 2.11 -2.84 -8.18
C LEU A 141 3.17 -3.15 -9.23
N VAL A 142 4.44 -3.23 -8.81
CA VAL A 142 5.56 -3.47 -9.73
C VAL A 142 5.91 -4.95 -9.90
N GLY A 143 5.27 -5.85 -9.12
CA GLY A 143 5.53 -7.28 -9.14
C GLY A 143 6.90 -7.67 -8.59
N GLY A 144 7.44 -6.86 -7.64
CA GLY A 144 8.71 -7.09 -6.98
C GLY A 144 8.63 -8.14 -5.86
N LEU A 145 9.79 -8.56 -5.37
CA LEU A 145 9.94 -9.53 -4.28
C LEU A 145 10.39 -8.88 -2.98
N GLU A 146 11.28 -7.89 -3.06
CA GLU A 146 11.86 -7.20 -1.90
C GLU A 146 11.80 -5.69 -2.11
N ILE A 147 11.51 -4.94 -1.05
CA ILE A 147 11.48 -3.48 -1.04
C ILE A 147 12.13 -2.97 0.25
N ALA A 148 12.96 -1.94 0.11
CA ALA A 148 13.52 -1.19 1.22
C ALA A 148 13.80 0.25 0.78
N LEU A 149 13.87 1.19 1.71
CA LEU A 149 14.38 2.54 1.38
C LEU A 149 15.77 2.45 0.77
N ALA A 150 16.00 3.23 -0.28
CA ALA A 150 17.28 3.23 -0.97
C ALA A 150 18.39 3.83 -0.11
N GLU A 151 19.59 3.26 -0.19
CA GLU A 151 20.78 3.80 0.43
C GLU A 151 21.18 5.14 -0.23
N PRO A 152 21.94 6.00 0.47
CA PRO A 152 22.28 7.35 -0.01
C PRO A 152 22.89 7.40 -1.41
N GLU A 153 23.71 6.42 -1.76
CA GLU A 153 24.38 6.31 -3.06
C GLU A 153 23.35 6.09 -4.18
N MET A 154 22.38 5.20 -3.97
CA MET A 154 21.30 4.93 -4.91
C MET A 154 20.35 6.14 -5.05
N VAL A 155 20.11 6.89 -3.97
CA VAL A 155 19.32 8.13 -4.03
C VAL A 155 20.03 9.17 -4.91
N VAL A 156 21.34 9.35 -4.76
CA VAL A 156 22.12 10.26 -5.59
C VAL A 156 22.11 9.81 -7.06
N GLU A 157 22.27 8.53 -7.33
CA GLU A 157 22.19 7.97 -8.69
C GLU A 157 20.82 8.22 -9.34
N ALA A 158 19.73 8.09 -8.58
CA ALA A 158 18.37 8.26 -9.06
C ALA A 158 17.95 9.74 -9.24
N THR A 159 18.59 10.70 -8.54
CA THR A 159 18.08 12.07 -8.40
C THR A 159 19.12 13.18 -8.60
N ASP A 160 20.42 12.86 -8.67
CA ASP A 160 21.55 13.84 -8.61
C ASP A 160 21.59 14.66 -7.30
N ALA A 161 20.80 14.30 -6.28
CA ALA A 161 20.69 15.03 -5.02
C ALA A 161 20.84 14.14 -3.79
N LYS A 162 21.16 14.75 -2.66
CA LYS A 162 21.16 14.08 -1.35
C LYS A 162 19.72 13.77 -0.89
N ILE A 163 19.61 12.83 0.03
CA ILE A 163 18.34 12.51 0.73
C ILE A 163 17.69 13.78 1.26
N GLY A 164 16.35 13.88 1.07
CA GLY A 164 15.53 15.02 1.48
C GLY A 164 15.26 16.04 0.37
N PHE A 165 15.84 15.85 -0.83
CA PHE A 165 15.64 16.77 -1.96
C PHE A 165 15.14 16.07 -3.23
N ALA A 166 14.72 14.81 -3.11
CA ALA A 166 14.13 14.04 -4.22
C ALA A 166 12.77 14.63 -4.65
N GLY A 167 12.54 14.69 -5.95
CA GLY A 167 11.30 15.17 -6.56
C GLY A 167 11.06 14.51 -7.92
N PRO A 168 9.91 14.76 -8.56
CA PRO A 168 9.52 14.04 -9.78
C PRO A 168 10.23 14.50 -11.06
N ILE A 169 10.87 15.67 -11.05
CA ILE A 169 11.37 16.30 -12.25
C ILE A 169 12.84 15.97 -12.46
N GLY A 170 13.18 15.30 -13.56
CA GLY A 170 14.56 14.91 -13.88
C GLY A 170 15.05 13.67 -13.16
N LEU A 171 14.15 12.75 -12.81
CA LEU A 171 14.49 11.43 -12.24
C LEU A 171 15.20 10.54 -13.26
N HIS A 172 16.10 9.68 -12.77
CA HIS A 172 16.78 8.63 -13.53
C HIS A 172 16.23 7.22 -13.22
N CYS A 173 15.05 7.15 -12.64
CA CYS A 173 14.36 5.90 -12.30
C CYS A 173 12.86 6.00 -12.55
N PRO A 174 12.13 4.87 -12.61
CA PRO A 174 10.68 4.89 -12.73
C PRO A 174 10.00 5.62 -11.58
N LEU A 175 8.92 6.35 -11.89
CA LEU A 175 8.14 7.13 -10.94
C LEU A 175 6.76 6.51 -10.72
N ILE A 176 6.43 6.24 -9.48
CA ILE A 176 5.13 5.81 -9.00
C ILE A 176 4.48 6.97 -8.26
N MET A 177 3.28 7.37 -8.67
CA MET A 177 2.52 8.46 -8.08
C MET A 177 1.27 7.91 -7.40
N ASP A 178 1.01 8.32 -6.16
CA ASP A 178 -0.24 8.02 -5.47
C ASP A 178 -1.42 8.73 -6.15
N LEU A 179 -2.61 8.10 -6.12
CA LEU A 179 -3.84 8.66 -6.69
C LEU A 179 -4.16 10.04 -6.11
N GLU A 180 -3.98 10.25 -4.80
CA GLU A 180 -4.25 11.54 -4.16
C GLU A 180 -3.39 12.67 -4.75
N VAL A 181 -2.13 12.39 -5.09
CA VAL A 181 -1.21 13.36 -5.72
C VAL A 181 -1.67 13.73 -7.13
N SER A 182 -2.29 12.81 -7.88
CA SER A 182 -2.74 13.08 -9.24
C SER A 182 -3.82 14.17 -9.32
N HIS A 183 -4.50 14.46 -8.22
CA HIS A 183 -5.54 15.48 -8.10
C HIS A 183 -5.03 16.81 -7.52
N MET A 184 -3.75 16.88 -7.12
CA MET A 184 -3.16 18.09 -6.54
C MET A 184 -2.68 19.06 -7.64
N ALA A 185 -2.74 20.37 -7.36
CA ALA A 185 -2.15 21.42 -8.16
C ALA A 185 -1.23 22.29 -7.29
N ASN A 186 -0.29 22.97 -7.92
CA ASN A 186 0.61 23.94 -7.31
C ASN A 186 1.37 23.41 -6.08
N PHE A 187 1.65 22.11 -6.02
CA PHE A 187 2.28 21.51 -4.84
C PHE A 187 3.78 21.81 -4.75
N ILE A 188 4.34 21.60 -3.56
CA ILE A 188 5.74 21.80 -3.25
C ILE A 188 6.41 20.42 -3.20
N THR A 189 7.61 20.28 -3.80
CA THR A 189 8.34 19.01 -3.81
C THR A 189 9.84 19.23 -3.96
N GLY A 190 10.65 18.20 -3.72
CA GLY A 190 12.09 18.26 -3.95
C GLY A 190 12.45 18.60 -5.41
N ALA A 191 13.59 19.24 -5.61
CA ALA A 191 14.01 19.71 -6.92
C ALA A 191 15.09 18.82 -7.59
N ASN A 192 15.40 17.65 -7.02
CA ASN A 192 16.57 16.83 -7.41
C ASN A 192 17.87 17.64 -7.43
N LYS A 193 17.93 18.61 -6.53
CA LYS A 193 19.09 19.48 -6.32
C LYS A 193 19.23 19.74 -4.83
N THR A 194 20.36 19.37 -4.26
CA THR A 194 20.63 19.54 -2.83
C THR A 194 20.47 20.99 -2.38
N GLY A 195 19.61 21.23 -1.38
CA GLY A 195 19.31 22.55 -0.84
C GLY A 195 18.22 23.31 -1.57
N TYR A 196 17.46 22.65 -2.46
CA TYR A 196 16.41 23.30 -3.25
C TYR A 196 15.12 22.48 -3.29
N HIS A 197 13.99 23.18 -3.35
CA HIS A 197 12.66 22.63 -3.66
C HIS A 197 12.03 23.41 -4.82
N TYR A 198 11.11 22.76 -5.51
CA TYR A 198 10.18 23.43 -6.42
C TYR A 198 8.89 23.76 -5.70
N ILE A 199 8.35 24.96 -5.93
CA ILE A 199 6.97 25.34 -5.61
C ILE A 199 6.14 25.43 -6.88
N HIS A 200 4.83 25.33 -6.74
CA HIS A 200 3.85 25.41 -7.85
C HIS A 200 4.05 24.32 -8.92
N VAL A 201 4.44 23.12 -8.49
CA VAL A 201 4.56 21.97 -9.41
C VAL A 201 3.16 21.43 -9.73
N ASN A 202 2.94 21.10 -11.00
CA ASN A 202 1.69 20.57 -11.53
C ASN A 202 1.94 19.29 -12.35
N GLN A 203 0.87 18.58 -12.72
CA GLN A 203 0.97 17.29 -13.41
C GLN A 203 1.67 17.38 -14.78
N GLU A 204 1.62 18.52 -15.45
CA GLU A 204 2.30 18.77 -16.73
C GLU A 204 3.83 18.95 -16.63
N ASP A 205 4.37 19.14 -15.44
CA ASP A 205 5.80 19.35 -15.21
C ASP A 205 6.64 18.07 -15.24
N PHE A 206 5.98 16.90 -15.11
CA PHE A 206 6.65 15.59 -15.05
C PHE A 206 5.75 14.50 -15.64
N LYS A 207 6.28 13.28 -15.71
CA LYS A 207 5.52 12.12 -16.15
C LYS A 207 5.70 10.98 -15.17
N ALA A 208 4.61 10.47 -14.60
CA ALA A 208 4.61 9.25 -13.82
C ALA A 208 4.53 8.01 -14.75
N ASP A 209 5.27 6.96 -14.38
CA ASP A 209 5.19 5.65 -15.06
C ASP A 209 4.00 4.83 -14.55
N TYR A 210 3.66 5.01 -13.27
CA TYR A 210 2.52 4.38 -12.62
C TYR A 210 1.73 5.42 -11.82
N THR A 211 0.40 5.31 -11.84
CA THR A 211 -0.49 6.06 -10.94
C THR A 211 -1.42 5.05 -10.27
N ALA A 212 -1.34 4.90 -8.95
CA ALA A 212 -2.09 3.90 -8.20
C ALA A 212 -2.26 4.29 -6.73
N ASP A 213 -3.14 3.58 -6.01
CA ASP A 213 -3.23 3.66 -4.54
C ASP A 213 -1.99 3.01 -3.92
N VAL A 214 -1.03 3.82 -3.48
CA VAL A 214 0.22 3.38 -2.86
C VAL A 214 0.46 4.00 -1.48
N ARG A 215 -0.44 4.85 -1.01
CA ARG A 215 -0.34 5.41 0.34
C ARG A 215 -0.86 4.46 1.40
N GLN A 216 -0.37 4.62 2.61
CA GLN A 216 -0.90 3.99 3.80
C GLN A 216 -2.25 4.63 4.17
N ILE A 217 -3.26 3.79 4.44
CA ILE A 217 -4.53 4.27 4.99
C ILE A 217 -4.33 4.79 6.42
N MET A 218 -5.05 5.85 6.79
CA MET A 218 -4.97 6.48 8.10
C MET A 218 -6.30 6.44 8.84
N GLU A 219 -6.24 6.51 10.15
CA GLU A 219 -7.45 6.70 10.96
C GLU A 219 -8.14 8.00 10.60
N GLY A 220 -9.46 7.96 10.43
CA GLY A 220 -10.26 9.09 9.97
C GLY A 220 -10.38 9.24 8.45
N ASP A 221 -9.62 8.46 7.66
CA ASP A 221 -9.82 8.41 6.21
C ASP A 221 -11.23 7.95 5.83
N THR A 222 -11.63 8.23 4.62
CA THR A 222 -12.94 7.84 4.10
C THR A 222 -12.95 6.34 3.74
N CYS A 223 -13.96 5.61 4.21
CA CYS A 223 -14.14 4.22 3.88
C CYS A 223 -14.32 4.02 2.37
N PRO A 224 -13.56 3.13 1.72
CA PRO A 224 -13.62 2.91 0.27
C PRO A 224 -14.95 2.27 -0.18
N ILE A 225 -15.73 1.70 0.74
CA ILE A 225 -16.97 0.99 0.42
C ILE A 225 -18.20 1.89 0.60
N CYS A 226 -18.36 2.53 1.77
CA CYS A 226 -19.60 3.25 2.10
C CYS A 226 -19.45 4.76 2.30
N GLY A 227 -18.20 5.26 2.36
CA GLY A 227 -17.93 6.67 2.64
C GLY A 227 -17.97 7.05 4.13
N GLY A 228 -18.17 6.09 5.05
CA GLY A 228 -18.00 6.28 6.50
C GLY A 228 -16.55 6.55 6.88
N LYS A 229 -16.23 6.59 8.17
CA LYS A 229 -14.88 6.84 8.66
C LYS A 229 -14.12 5.57 8.98
N ILE A 230 -12.83 5.56 8.65
CA ILE A 230 -11.91 4.50 9.05
C ILE A 230 -11.55 4.70 10.53
N VAL A 231 -11.61 3.60 11.28
CA VAL A 231 -11.18 3.50 12.67
C VAL A 231 -10.20 2.36 12.83
N PHE A 232 -9.19 2.53 13.67
CA PHE A 232 -8.22 1.49 13.96
C PHE A 232 -8.59 0.77 15.24
N LYS A 233 -8.46 -0.55 15.23
CA LYS A 233 -8.55 -1.41 16.41
C LYS A 233 -7.34 -2.32 16.45
N LYS A 234 -7.02 -2.83 17.61
CA LYS A 234 -6.01 -3.87 17.76
C LYS A 234 -6.65 -5.25 17.71
N GLY A 235 -5.90 -6.22 17.18
CA GLY A 235 -6.33 -7.60 17.06
C GLY A 235 -5.22 -8.61 17.29
N ILE A 236 -5.65 -9.85 17.50
CA ILE A 236 -4.79 -11.04 17.53
C ILE A 236 -5.33 -12.00 16.48
N GLU A 237 -4.48 -12.46 15.55
CA GLU A 237 -4.85 -13.48 14.58
C GLU A 237 -5.16 -14.80 15.32
N ILE A 238 -6.39 -15.28 15.16
CA ILE A 238 -6.86 -16.56 15.72
C ILE A 238 -7.08 -17.63 14.65
N GLY A 239 -7.01 -17.26 13.41
CA GLY A 239 -7.10 -18.20 12.29
C GLY A 239 -6.92 -17.51 10.96
N ASN A 240 -6.41 -18.26 9.99
CA ASN A 240 -6.21 -17.78 8.63
C ASN A 240 -6.64 -18.80 7.60
N THR A 241 -7.16 -18.31 6.48
CA THR A 241 -7.59 -19.14 5.36
C THR A 241 -7.01 -18.59 4.05
N PHE A 242 -6.35 -19.45 3.29
CA PHE A 242 -5.73 -19.08 2.02
C PHE A 242 -6.35 -19.83 0.84
N LYS A 243 -6.52 -19.13 -0.28
CA LYS A 243 -6.67 -19.72 -1.60
C LYS A 243 -5.30 -19.71 -2.30
N LEU A 244 -4.55 -20.80 -2.22
CA LEU A 244 -3.19 -20.87 -2.75
C LEU A 244 -3.15 -21.06 -4.28
N GLY A 245 -4.23 -21.59 -4.87
CA GLY A 245 -4.26 -21.94 -6.29
C GLY A 245 -3.40 -23.16 -6.60
N THR A 246 -2.66 -23.12 -7.70
CA THR A 246 -1.80 -24.23 -8.18
C THR A 246 -0.31 -24.01 -7.92
N LYS A 247 0.09 -22.91 -7.28
CA LYS A 247 1.50 -22.51 -7.07
C LYS A 247 2.35 -23.65 -6.50
N TYR A 248 1.90 -24.24 -5.39
CA TYR A 248 2.64 -25.31 -4.71
C TYR A 248 2.52 -26.64 -5.44
N ALA A 249 1.36 -26.96 -6.00
CA ALA A 249 1.15 -28.17 -6.77
C ALA A 249 2.08 -28.22 -8.00
N GLN A 250 2.21 -27.10 -8.72
CA GLN A 250 3.14 -27.00 -9.86
C GLN A 250 4.60 -27.13 -9.43
N ALA A 251 4.99 -26.53 -8.30
CA ALA A 251 6.38 -26.62 -7.80
C ALA A 251 6.76 -28.05 -7.32
N MET A 252 5.77 -28.87 -6.98
CA MET A 252 5.95 -30.24 -6.48
C MET A 252 5.53 -31.31 -7.49
N ASP A 253 5.17 -30.93 -8.71
CA ASP A 253 4.62 -31.82 -9.74
C ASP A 253 3.41 -32.63 -9.23
N LEU A 254 2.58 -31.99 -8.38
CA LEU A 254 1.39 -32.63 -7.81
C LEU A 254 0.21 -32.47 -8.74
N GLU A 255 -0.12 -33.54 -9.45
CA GLU A 255 -1.19 -33.56 -10.46
C GLU A 255 -2.19 -34.68 -10.18
N TYR A 256 -3.39 -34.54 -10.77
CA TYR A 256 -4.43 -35.57 -10.78
C TYR A 256 -4.97 -35.77 -12.20
N LEU A 257 -5.46 -36.96 -12.47
CA LEU A 257 -6.20 -37.26 -13.69
C LEU A 257 -7.65 -36.84 -13.52
N ASP A 258 -8.18 -36.03 -14.42
CA ASP A 258 -9.58 -35.71 -14.48
C ASP A 258 -10.41 -36.85 -15.16
N GLN A 259 -11.72 -36.64 -15.32
CA GLN A 259 -12.63 -37.62 -15.93
C GLN A 259 -12.32 -37.88 -17.42
N GLU A 260 -11.60 -36.98 -18.06
CA GLU A 260 -11.16 -37.09 -19.46
C GLU A 260 -9.73 -37.68 -19.58
N ILE A 261 -9.18 -38.19 -18.48
CA ILE A 261 -7.81 -38.76 -18.39
C ILE A 261 -6.73 -37.70 -18.71
N LYS A 262 -7.00 -36.42 -18.42
CA LYS A 262 -6.05 -35.33 -18.58
C LYS A 262 -5.41 -35.00 -17.25
N LEU A 263 -4.08 -34.85 -17.23
CA LEU A 263 -3.34 -34.37 -16.07
C LEU A 263 -3.63 -32.90 -15.80
N ASN A 264 -3.96 -32.58 -14.56
CA ASN A 264 -4.23 -31.24 -14.10
C ASN A 264 -3.53 -31.01 -12.75
N PRO A 265 -2.95 -29.82 -12.51
CA PRO A 265 -2.38 -29.50 -11.21
C PRO A 265 -3.46 -29.39 -10.13
N VAL A 266 -3.15 -29.85 -8.93
CA VAL A 266 -4.07 -29.76 -7.78
C VAL A 266 -4.25 -28.32 -7.34
N TRP A 267 -5.50 -27.89 -7.14
CA TRP A 267 -5.85 -26.61 -6.54
C TRP A 267 -5.84 -26.73 -5.02
N MET A 268 -5.08 -25.87 -4.36
CA MET A 268 -4.82 -25.97 -2.92
C MET A 268 -5.37 -24.77 -2.15
N GLY A 269 -5.83 -25.03 -0.95
CA GLY A 269 -6.09 -24.04 0.09
C GLY A 269 -5.27 -24.36 1.33
N SER A 270 -5.00 -23.36 2.17
CA SER A 270 -4.39 -23.53 3.49
C SER A 270 -5.32 -22.99 4.55
N TYR A 271 -5.41 -23.70 5.67
CA TYR A 271 -6.36 -23.42 6.74
C TYR A 271 -5.67 -23.63 8.08
N GLY A 272 -5.46 -22.56 8.85
CA GLY A 272 -4.80 -22.58 10.14
C GLY A 272 -5.65 -21.95 11.24
N ILE A 273 -5.69 -22.57 12.41
CA ILE A 273 -6.23 -21.98 13.65
C ILE A 273 -5.06 -21.87 14.62
N GLY A 274 -4.82 -20.66 15.13
CA GLY A 274 -3.92 -20.40 16.26
C GLY A 274 -4.55 -20.84 17.58
N ILE A 275 -3.75 -21.39 18.48
CA ILE A 275 -4.17 -21.81 19.83
C ILE A 275 -3.41 -20.98 20.85
#